data_5846210ba315ec59eddd49ea2c7a6db4
#
_entry.id   5846210ba315ec59eddd49ea2c7a6db4
#
_cell.length_a   1.000
_cell.length_b   1.000
_cell.length_c   1.000
_cell.angle_alpha   90.00
_cell.angle_beta   90.00
_cell.angle_gamma   90.00
#
_symmetry.space_group_name_H-M   'P 1'
#
loop_
_entity.id
_entity.type
_entity.pdbx_description
1 polymer ?
#
loop_
_entity_poly.entity_id
_entity_poly.type
_entity_poly.pdbx_seq_one_letter_code
_entity_poly.pdbx_strand_id
1 'polypeptide(L)'
;AALDGCLQAWGERRSLADLSPEEWQTLERLQRDFGGELEDLGDRVVGLERQIAQLEAQEFSPTLVMGGESIIALSAGFAGNDNSGDATNPVFTHLSRLGFVSSLTGRDRLRLEFQASNFANRGFASPSGFNSDMALLSFQGNTDNQIQLSRLEYRVALSDRFVITARPVGFSLSSVLTANSPYFDAGRGAISRFAEASPAFKLGRLDAGGGFDWLISDTVRLQGAYGVRNANRSQEGQGLFNSDHSAFGVQLFLKPAPTVLTGISYLNAYSGNGRLDTFTGSFLADTNSFMNEPARIQGVNATLQWRVVDNVTFSTWGTWLFSDAIDSDRSATTTSYLFGLSYADPFQREGDLVALLVGQPLRVVSGTGLPFGEDEDTSLHIELFYRLRLSDRISITPGVFVVTNPEHNADNPALVVGTIRTTFRF
;
A
#
# COMPACT_ATOMS: atom_id res chain seq x y z
N ALA A 1 -24.40 6.31 -30.84
CA ALA A 1 -23.13 5.60 -30.52
C ALA A 1 -23.05 4.18 -31.11
N ALA A 2 -24.02 3.27 -30.85
CA ALA A 2 -23.97 1.91 -31.42
C ALA A 2 -24.22 1.88 -32.93
N LEU A 3 -25.18 2.68 -33.44
CA LEU A 3 -25.45 2.82 -34.88
C LEU A 3 -24.33 3.59 -35.61
N ASP A 4 -23.77 4.63 -34.99
CA ASP A 4 -22.61 5.36 -35.50
C ASP A 4 -21.36 4.47 -35.58
N GLY A 5 -21.10 3.64 -34.55
CA GLY A 5 -20.04 2.67 -34.57
C GLY A 5 -20.22 1.59 -35.64
N CYS A 6 -21.45 1.12 -35.88
CA CYS A 6 -21.77 0.21 -36.98
C CYS A 6 -21.62 0.86 -38.34
N LEU A 7 -22.04 2.12 -38.51
CA LEU A 7 -21.92 2.88 -39.76
C LEU A 7 -20.45 3.24 -40.05
N GLN A 8 -19.65 3.59 -39.04
CA GLN A 8 -18.22 3.82 -39.21
C GLN A 8 -17.45 2.50 -39.52
N ALA A 9 -17.74 1.42 -38.81
CA ALA A 9 -17.14 0.09 -39.09
C ALA A 9 -17.59 -0.46 -40.45
N TRP A 10 -18.75 -0.04 -40.97
CA TRP A 10 -19.21 -0.42 -42.28
C TRP A 10 -18.61 0.46 -43.38
N GLY A 11 -18.45 1.76 -43.12
CA GLY A 11 -17.81 2.71 -44.04
C GLY A 11 -16.31 2.46 -44.26
N GLU A 12 -15.65 1.86 -43.29
CA GLU A 12 -14.23 1.44 -43.41
C GLU A 12 -14.05 0.17 -44.24
N ARG A 13 -15.10 -0.63 -44.48
CA ARG A 13 -15.03 -1.90 -45.20
C ARG A 13 -15.65 -1.91 -46.59
N ARG A 14 -16.56 -0.98 -46.88
CA ARG A 14 -17.21 -0.83 -48.23
C ARG A 14 -17.52 0.61 -48.48
N SER A 15 -17.27 1.08 -49.69
CA SER A 15 -17.72 2.39 -50.17
C SER A 15 -19.26 2.43 -50.20
N LEU A 16 -19.88 3.55 -49.81
CA LEU A 16 -21.33 3.79 -49.97
C LEU A 16 -21.83 3.61 -51.39
N ALA A 17 -20.91 3.61 -52.39
CA ALA A 17 -21.20 3.37 -53.80
C ALA A 17 -21.43 1.88 -54.14
N ASP A 18 -21.14 0.96 -53.25
CA ASP A 18 -21.26 -0.51 -53.46
C ASP A 18 -22.56 -1.12 -52.89
N LEU A 19 -23.50 -0.27 -52.41
CA LEU A 19 -24.77 -0.71 -51.84
C LEU A 19 -25.74 -1.09 -52.99
N SER A 20 -26.36 -2.25 -52.84
CA SER A 20 -27.44 -2.67 -53.73
C SER A 20 -28.68 -1.76 -53.60
N PRO A 21 -29.53 -1.64 -54.61
CA PRO A 21 -30.77 -0.86 -54.53
C PRO A 21 -31.69 -1.24 -53.38
N GLU A 22 -31.69 -2.52 -52.96
CA GLU A 22 -32.50 -3.01 -51.84
C GLU A 22 -31.90 -2.60 -50.49
N GLU A 23 -30.57 -2.59 -50.37
CA GLU A 23 -29.86 -2.12 -49.16
C GLU A 23 -30.05 -0.60 -49.02
N TRP A 24 -30.02 0.18 -50.10
CA TRP A 24 -30.32 1.60 -50.10
C TRP A 24 -31.76 1.90 -49.63
N GLN A 25 -32.76 1.18 -50.15
CA GLN A 25 -34.15 1.34 -49.70
C GLN A 25 -34.32 0.98 -48.21
N THR A 26 -33.58 -0.03 -47.73
CA THR A 26 -33.62 -0.41 -46.33
C THR A 26 -32.99 0.65 -45.43
N LEU A 27 -31.87 1.23 -45.87
CA LEU A 27 -31.20 2.33 -45.16
C LEU A 27 -32.06 3.62 -45.12
N GLU A 28 -32.67 4.00 -46.23
CA GLU A 28 -33.59 5.12 -46.28
C GLU A 28 -34.85 4.91 -45.42
N ARG A 29 -35.34 3.68 -45.34
CA ARG A 29 -36.48 3.35 -44.48
C ARG A 29 -36.08 3.42 -43.00
N LEU A 30 -34.94 2.86 -42.60
CA LEU A 30 -34.41 2.97 -41.26
C LEU A 30 -34.13 4.41 -40.86
N GLN A 31 -33.55 5.22 -41.75
CA GLN A 31 -33.28 6.62 -41.51
C GLN A 31 -34.56 7.44 -41.36
N ARG A 32 -35.62 7.07 -42.07
CA ARG A 32 -36.92 7.72 -41.97
C ARG A 32 -37.71 7.28 -40.74
N ASP A 33 -37.65 5.98 -40.39
CA ASP A 33 -38.40 5.44 -39.27
C ASP A 33 -37.76 5.83 -37.92
N PHE A 34 -36.43 5.94 -37.84
CA PHE A 34 -35.68 6.26 -36.61
C PHE A 34 -35.08 7.67 -36.58
N GLY A 35 -35.14 8.43 -37.68
CA GLY A 35 -34.57 9.76 -37.76
C GLY A 35 -35.19 10.73 -36.74
N GLY A 36 -36.50 10.69 -36.55
CA GLY A 36 -37.21 11.51 -35.56
C GLY A 36 -36.87 11.11 -34.11
N GLU A 37 -36.71 9.80 -33.85
CA GLU A 37 -36.32 9.32 -32.51
C GLU A 37 -34.85 9.65 -32.17
N LEU A 38 -33.95 9.62 -33.16
CA LEU A 38 -32.54 9.99 -33.00
C LEU A 38 -32.37 11.50 -32.80
N GLU A 39 -33.18 12.34 -33.47
CA GLU A 39 -33.20 13.78 -33.30
C GLU A 39 -33.74 14.15 -31.91
N ASP A 40 -34.84 13.51 -31.44
CA ASP A 40 -35.41 13.70 -30.10
C ASP A 40 -34.42 13.21 -29.01
N LEU A 41 -33.73 12.08 -29.24
CA LEU A 41 -32.67 11.60 -28.34
C LEU A 41 -31.45 12.55 -28.31
N GLY A 42 -31.06 13.09 -29.46
CA GLY A 42 -30.01 14.10 -29.58
C GLY A 42 -30.34 15.36 -28.79
N ASP A 43 -31.55 15.89 -28.95
CA ASP A 43 -32.03 17.07 -28.23
C ASP A 43 -32.12 16.82 -26.71
N ARG A 44 -32.55 15.62 -26.29
CA ARG A 44 -32.56 15.21 -24.87
C ARG A 44 -31.18 15.08 -24.29
N VAL A 45 -30.21 14.52 -25.02
CA VAL A 45 -28.80 14.42 -24.59
C VAL A 45 -28.20 15.83 -24.45
N VAL A 46 -28.37 16.72 -25.43
CA VAL A 46 -27.92 18.12 -25.35
C VAL A 46 -28.61 18.88 -24.22
N GLY A 47 -29.90 18.58 -23.96
CA GLY A 47 -30.65 19.12 -22.83
C GLY A 47 -30.09 18.66 -21.48
N LEU A 48 -29.78 17.36 -21.34
CA LEU A 48 -29.15 16.76 -20.16
C LEU A 48 -27.73 17.28 -19.96
N GLU A 49 -26.93 17.39 -21.01
CA GLU A 49 -25.57 17.96 -20.91
C GLU A 49 -25.59 19.41 -20.43
N ARG A 50 -26.54 20.22 -20.92
CA ARG A 50 -26.75 21.61 -20.42
C ARG A 50 -27.21 21.63 -18.97
N GLN A 51 -28.12 20.74 -18.57
CA GLN A 51 -28.55 20.64 -17.18
C GLN A 51 -27.41 20.17 -16.26
N ILE A 52 -26.59 19.21 -16.70
CA ILE A 52 -25.40 18.77 -15.99
C ILE A 52 -24.40 19.92 -15.86
N ALA A 53 -24.12 20.65 -16.97
CA ALA A 53 -23.23 21.81 -16.94
C ALA A 53 -23.75 22.95 -16.05
N GLN A 54 -25.07 23.16 -16.01
CA GLN A 54 -25.71 24.13 -15.11
C GLN A 54 -25.66 23.66 -13.65
N LEU A 55 -25.88 22.38 -13.37
CA LEU A 55 -25.71 21.80 -12.03
C LEU A 55 -24.25 21.87 -11.58
N GLU A 56 -23.32 21.54 -12.45
CA GLU A 56 -21.88 21.67 -12.18
C GLU A 56 -21.43 23.13 -11.97
N ALA A 57 -22.06 24.09 -12.65
CA ALA A 57 -21.78 25.53 -12.51
C ALA A 57 -22.45 26.17 -11.28
N GLN A 58 -23.53 25.61 -10.77
CA GLN A 58 -24.33 26.17 -9.68
C GLN A 58 -24.18 25.41 -8.34
N GLU A 59 -23.71 24.16 -8.34
CA GLU A 59 -23.50 23.37 -7.13
C GLU A 59 -22.03 22.98 -6.95
N PHE A 60 -21.20 23.93 -6.55
CA PHE A 60 -20.03 23.56 -5.75
C PHE A 60 -20.52 23.25 -4.33
N SER A 61 -21.30 22.19 -4.20
CA SER A 61 -21.57 21.57 -2.92
C SER A 61 -20.44 20.57 -2.66
N PRO A 62 -19.64 20.71 -1.59
CA PRO A 62 -18.62 19.74 -1.24
C PRO A 62 -19.31 18.39 -1.02
N THR A 63 -19.23 17.51 -2.01
CA THR A 63 -19.82 16.17 -1.92
C THR A 63 -18.99 15.35 -0.94
N LEU A 64 -19.57 14.98 0.18
CA LEU A 64 -18.94 14.08 1.14
C LEU A 64 -19.26 12.63 0.74
N VAL A 65 -18.23 11.91 0.30
CA VAL A 65 -18.33 10.48 0.02
C VAL A 65 -17.85 9.71 1.25
N MET A 66 -18.69 8.83 1.76
CA MET A 66 -18.38 7.92 2.85
C MET A 66 -18.12 6.53 2.29
N GLY A 67 -17.12 5.86 2.81
CA GLY A 67 -16.83 4.47 2.53
C GLY A 67 -16.04 3.83 3.66
N GLY A 68 -15.95 2.53 3.68
CA GLY A 68 -15.26 1.87 4.76
C GLY A 68 -14.78 0.47 4.44
N GLU A 69 -14.04 -0.07 5.38
CA GLU A 69 -13.54 -1.43 5.36
C GLU A 69 -13.61 -2.02 6.76
N SER A 70 -14.13 -3.24 6.87
CA SER A 70 -14.03 -4.03 8.11
C SER A 70 -13.35 -5.35 7.79
N ILE A 71 -12.24 -5.61 8.47
CA ILE A 71 -11.46 -6.84 8.42
C ILE A 71 -11.78 -7.61 9.69
N ILE A 72 -12.25 -8.85 9.55
CA ILE A 72 -12.49 -9.78 10.65
C ILE A 72 -11.59 -10.98 10.39
N ALA A 73 -10.80 -11.40 11.36
CA ALA A 73 -9.85 -12.47 11.21
C ALA A 73 -9.85 -13.46 12.37
N LEU A 74 -9.79 -14.74 12.02
CA LEU A 74 -9.42 -15.82 12.93
C LEU A 74 -7.96 -16.19 12.61
N SER A 75 -7.08 -16.04 13.59
CA SER A 75 -5.65 -16.27 13.41
C SER A 75 -5.07 -17.11 14.53
N ALA A 76 -4.08 -17.94 14.22
CA ALA A 76 -3.35 -18.73 15.20
C ALA A 76 -1.87 -18.74 14.85
N GLY A 77 -1.03 -18.81 15.89
CA GLY A 77 0.41 -18.92 15.76
C GLY A 77 0.94 -20.21 16.40
N PHE A 78 1.99 -20.77 15.83
CA PHE A 78 2.65 -21.99 16.30
C PHE A 78 4.17 -21.83 16.19
N ALA A 79 4.92 -22.25 17.21
CA ALA A 79 6.36 -22.40 17.15
C ALA A 79 6.74 -23.88 17.03
N GLY A 80 7.81 -24.16 16.31
CA GLY A 80 8.22 -25.55 15.98
C GLY A 80 8.78 -26.38 17.12
N ASN A 81 8.79 -25.90 18.37
CA ASN A 81 9.35 -26.64 19.51
C ASN A 81 8.30 -26.81 20.61
N ASP A 82 7.89 -28.05 20.87
CA ASP A 82 6.84 -28.42 21.84
C ASP A 82 7.14 -28.05 23.31
N ASN A 83 8.37 -27.61 23.63
CA ASN A 83 8.82 -27.36 24.99
C ASN A 83 8.79 -25.89 25.45
N SER A 84 8.50 -24.94 24.58
CA SER A 84 8.64 -23.51 24.89
C SER A 84 7.38 -22.83 25.44
N GLY A 85 6.23 -23.46 25.42
CA GLY A 85 4.98 -22.81 25.85
C GLY A 85 4.52 -21.68 24.90
N ASP A 86 5.20 -21.51 23.77
CA ASP A 86 5.03 -20.42 22.80
C ASP A 86 3.88 -20.68 21.81
N ALA A 87 3.03 -21.66 22.08
CA ALA A 87 1.79 -21.86 21.35
C ALA A 87 0.84 -20.70 21.65
N THR A 88 0.57 -19.88 20.67
CA THR A 88 -0.37 -18.78 20.84
C THR A 88 -1.79 -19.30 20.59
N ASN A 89 -2.73 -18.98 21.49
CA ASN A 89 -4.12 -19.34 21.32
C ASN A 89 -4.68 -18.74 20.04
N PRO A 90 -5.62 -19.42 19.37
CA PRO A 90 -6.38 -18.81 18.28
C PRO A 90 -7.09 -17.54 18.76
N VAL A 91 -6.97 -16.48 17.99
CA VAL A 91 -7.53 -15.18 18.31
C VAL A 91 -8.56 -14.77 17.25
N PHE A 92 -9.62 -14.11 17.71
CA PHE A 92 -10.64 -13.53 16.85
C PHE A 92 -10.55 -12.01 16.94
N THR A 93 -10.12 -11.37 15.85
CA THR A 93 -9.76 -9.97 15.85
C THR A 93 -10.46 -9.21 14.74
N HIS A 94 -10.55 -7.90 14.90
CA HIS A 94 -11.04 -7.01 13.84
C HIS A 94 -10.21 -5.74 13.70
N LEU A 95 -10.26 -5.19 12.50
CA LEU A 95 -9.81 -3.85 12.16
C LEU A 95 -10.89 -3.22 11.27
N SER A 96 -11.54 -2.19 11.77
CA SER A 96 -12.60 -1.47 11.04
C SER A 96 -12.16 -0.04 10.78
N ARG A 97 -12.34 0.43 9.54
CA ARG A 97 -12.01 1.79 9.08
C ARG A 97 -13.23 2.43 8.44
N LEU A 98 -13.48 3.68 8.79
CA LEU A 98 -14.51 4.50 8.17
C LEU A 98 -13.84 5.76 7.59
N GLY A 99 -13.95 5.94 6.31
CA GLY A 99 -13.33 7.02 5.57
C GLY A 99 -14.35 8.00 5.00
N PHE A 100 -14.00 9.28 5.06
CA PHE A 100 -14.74 10.38 4.46
C PHE A 100 -13.83 11.09 3.48
N VAL A 101 -14.33 11.32 2.27
CA VAL A 101 -13.61 12.02 1.22
C VAL A 101 -14.48 13.16 0.71
N SER A 102 -13.90 14.35 0.65
CA SER A 102 -14.53 15.54 0.07
C SER A 102 -13.54 16.29 -0.80
N SER A 103 -14.05 17.04 -1.77
CA SER A 103 -13.30 18.05 -2.52
C SER A 103 -13.84 19.42 -2.18
N LEU A 104 -12.97 20.41 -1.99
CA LEU A 104 -13.35 21.79 -1.70
C LEU A 104 -13.27 22.68 -2.95
N THR A 105 -12.46 22.29 -3.93
CA THR A 105 -12.18 23.11 -5.14
C THR A 105 -12.41 22.36 -6.45
N GLY A 106 -12.78 21.06 -6.39
CA GLY A 106 -12.84 20.19 -7.55
C GLY A 106 -11.48 19.65 -8.03
N ARG A 107 -10.36 20.25 -7.57
CA ARG A 107 -8.99 19.85 -7.89
C ARG A 107 -8.20 19.37 -6.66
N ASP A 108 -8.89 19.22 -5.55
CA ASP A 108 -8.34 18.82 -4.28
C ASP A 108 -9.08 17.62 -3.68
N ARG A 109 -8.53 17.06 -2.64
CA ARG A 109 -9.13 15.96 -1.89
C ARG A 109 -8.78 16.09 -0.41
N LEU A 110 -9.78 16.31 0.42
CA LEU A 110 -9.70 16.16 1.86
C LEU A 110 -10.16 14.75 2.23
N ARG A 111 -9.34 14.00 2.95
CA ARG A 111 -9.67 12.66 3.44
C ARG A 111 -9.49 12.59 4.94
N LEU A 112 -10.55 12.13 5.62
CA LEU A 112 -10.51 11.73 7.03
C LEU A 112 -10.76 10.23 7.11
N GLU A 113 -10.07 9.55 8.04
CA GLU A 113 -10.28 8.14 8.29
C GLU A 113 -10.25 7.86 9.79
N PHE A 114 -11.28 7.20 10.28
CA PHE A 114 -11.37 6.71 11.64
C PHE A 114 -11.14 5.22 11.66
N GLN A 115 -10.54 4.71 12.73
CA GLN A 115 -10.23 3.30 12.90
C GLN A 115 -10.60 2.83 14.29
N ALA A 116 -11.12 1.58 14.36
CA ALA A 116 -11.27 0.81 15.59
C ALA A 116 -10.74 -0.59 15.41
N SER A 117 -10.06 -1.15 16.41
CA SER A 117 -9.42 -2.46 16.35
C SER A 117 -9.17 -3.03 17.75
N ASN A 118 -8.98 -4.36 17.83
CA ASN A 118 -8.89 -5.05 19.12
C ASN A 118 -7.75 -6.07 19.25
N PHE A 119 -6.74 -6.05 18.37
CA PHE A 119 -5.63 -6.99 18.52
C PHE A 119 -4.58 -6.43 19.49
N ALA A 120 -4.79 -6.70 20.79
CA ALA A 120 -4.03 -6.16 21.91
C ALA A 120 -2.57 -6.67 21.97
N ASN A 121 -1.75 -6.00 22.77
CA ASN A 121 -0.42 -6.43 23.20
C ASN A 121 0.53 -6.84 22.08
N ARG A 122 0.55 -6.13 20.95
CA ARG A 122 1.35 -6.47 19.75
C ARG A 122 0.98 -7.83 19.12
N GLY A 123 -0.11 -8.46 19.53
CA GLY A 123 -0.58 -9.73 19.00
C GLY A 123 0.45 -10.85 19.16
N PHE A 124 0.74 -11.59 18.11
CA PHE A 124 1.70 -12.68 18.13
C PHE A 124 3.14 -12.22 18.36
N ALA A 125 3.47 -10.95 18.09
CA ALA A 125 4.79 -10.37 18.33
C ALA A 125 5.05 -9.97 19.80
N SER A 126 4.11 -10.19 20.69
CA SER A 126 4.27 -9.86 22.11
C SER A 126 5.37 -10.70 22.77
N PRO A 127 5.95 -10.22 23.89
CA PRO A 127 6.90 -11.02 24.67
C PRO A 127 6.34 -12.34 25.22
N SER A 128 5.00 -12.43 25.39
CA SER A 128 4.31 -13.66 25.76
C SER A 128 3.85 -14.51 24.56
N GLY A 129 4.14 -14.06 23.36
CA GLY A 129 3.95 -14.80 22.11
C GLY A 129 5.30 -15.22 21.55
N PHE A 130 5.56 -14.88 20.27
CA PHE A 130 6.83 -15.22 19.61
C PHE A 130 7.97 -14.25 19.92
N ASN A 131 7.70 -13.16 20.62
CA ASN A 131 8.67 -12.10 20.93
C ASN A 131 9.50 -11.65 19.70
N SER A 132 8.83 -11.50 18.56
CA SER A 132 9.46 -11.09 17.30
C SER A 132 8.51 -10.26 16.45
N ASP A 133 8.98 -9.12 15.92
CA ASP A 133 8.23 -8.31 14.98
C ASP A 133 7.96 -9.01 13.64
N MET A 134 8.69 -10.09 13.36
CA MET A 134 8.47 -10.93 12.18
C MET A 134 7.12 -11.66 12.19
N ALA A 135 6.44 -11.74 13.37
CA ALA A 135 5.12 -12.33 13.54
C ALA A 135 3.96 -11.34 13.36
N LEU A 136 4.23 -10.05 13.07
CA LEU A 136 3.20 -9.04 12.94
C LEU A 136 2.32 -9.26 11.69
N LEU A 137 1.01 -9.11 11.87
CA LEU A 137 0.03 -9.14 10.78
C LEU A 137 -0.12 -7.75 10.14
N SER A 138 -0.46 -7.72 8.85
CA SER A 138 -0.66 -6.48 8.07
C SER A 138 -1.86 -5.65 8.56
N PHE A 139 -2.88 -6.34 9.05
CA PHE A 139 -4.12 -5.73 9.58
C PHE A 139 -4.13 -5.62 11.11
N GLN A 140 -2.96 -5.75 11.74
CA GLN A 140 -2.87 -5.67 13.19
C GLN A 140 -3.00 -4.23 13.69
N GLY A 141 -3.83 -4.04 14.68
CA GLY A 141 -4.02 -2.77 15.36
C GLY A 141 -4.74 -2.97 16.68
N ASN A 142 -4.49 -2.07 17.63
CA ASN A 142 -5.21 -2.04 18.89
C ASN A 142 -5.61 -0.59 19.24
N THR A 143 -6.89 -0.35 19.32
CA THR A 143 -7.48 0.89 19.83
C THR A 143 -8.41 0.63 21.03
N ASP A 144 -8.36 -0.58 21.58
CA ASP A 144 -9.31 -1.06 22.59
C ASP A 144 -10.79 -0.86 22.18
N ASN A 145 -11.07 -1.09 20.88
CA ASN A 145 -12.37 -0.83 20.23
C ASN A 145 -12.80 0.65 20.23
N GLN A 146 -11.94 1.58 20.62
CA GLN A 146 -12.23 3.00 20.58
C GLN A 146 -12.02 3.54 19.17
N ILE A 147 -12.90 4.45 18.75
CA ILE A 147 -12.78 5.14 17.48
C ILE A 147 -11.69 6.21 17.59
N GLN A 148 -10.65 6.09 16.78
CA GLN A 148 -9.53 7.04 16.73
C GLN A 148 -9.36 7.57 15.31
N LEU A 149 -8.97 8.85 15.19
CA LEU A 149 -8.58 9.42 13.90
C LEU A 149 -7.26 8.78 13.47
N SER A 150 -7.31 7.97 12.41
CA SER A 150 -6.15 7.25 11.86
C SER A 150 -5.49 7.97 10.69
N ARG A 151 -6.24 8.87 10.01
CA ARG A 151 -5.74 9.65 8.89
C ARG A 151 -6.48 10.98 8.78
N LEU A 152 -5.70 12.03 8.58
CA LEU A 152 -6.16 13.31 8.04
C LEU A 152 -5.20 13.69 6.91
N GLU A 153 -5.71 13.84 5.70
CA GLU A 153 -4.91 14.08 4.50
C GLU A 153 -5.59 15.14 3.62
N TYR A 154 -4.81 16.12 3.19
CA TYR A 154 -5.22 17.05 2.16
C TYR A 154 -4.26 16.95 0.97
N ARG A 155 -4.84 16.74 -0.22
CA ARG A 155 -4.10 16.73 -1.48
C ARG A 155 -4.68 17.76 -2.43
N VAL A 156 -3.80 18.53 -3.06
CA VAL A 156 -4.19 19.55 -4.03
C VAL A 156 -3.37 19.40 -5.30
N ALA A 157 -4.06 19.37 -6.46
CA ALA A 157 -3.42 19.40 -7.77
C ALA A 157 -3.18 20.88 -8.15
N LEU A 158 -1.91 21.30 -8.13
CA LEU A 158 -1.51 22.63 -8.60
C LEU A 158 -1.49 22.71 -10.14
N SER A 159 -1.31 21.56 -10.78
CA SER A 159 -1.48 21.37 -12.22
C SER A 159 -1.89 19.93 -12.49
N ASP A 160 -2.19 19.59 -13.74
CA ASP A 160 -2.55 18.22 -14.15
C ASP A 160 -1.38 17.22 -13.92
N ARG A 161 -0.18 17.73 -13.69
CA ARG A 161 1.04 16.92 -13.50
C ARG A 161 1.72 17.10 -12.15
N PHE A 162 1.23 17.98 -11.28
CA PHE A 162 1.89 18.28 -10.02
C PHE A 162 0.89 18.35 -8.87
N VAL A 163 1.09 17.48 -7.88
CA VAL A 163 0.22 17.33 -6.71
C VAL A 163 1.03 17.55 -5.44
N ILE A 164 0.50 18.33 -4.51
CA ILE A 164 1.01 18.47 -3.14
C ILE A 164 0.12 17.68 -2.19
N THR A 165 0.74 17.04 -1.21
CA THR A 165 0.07 16.30 -0.12
C THR A 165 0.53 16.86 1.22
N ALA A 166 -0.41 17.16 2.10
CA ALA A 166 -0.20 17.43 3.53
C ALA A 166 -0.98 16.41 4.34
N ARG A 167 -0.34 15.77 5.31
CA ARG A 167 -0.95 14.72 6.12
C ARG A 167 -0.51 14.84 7.58
N PRO A 168 -1.27 15.62 8.39
CA PRO A 168 -0.94 15.88 9.79
C PRO A 168 -1.24 14.71 10.74
N VAL A 169 -1.93 13.65 10.27
CA VAL A 169 -2.23 12.45 11.08
C VAL A 169 -2.02 11.19 10.24
N GLY A 170 -1.29 10.23 10.78
CA GLY A 170 -1.09 8.91 10.20
C GLY A 170 -0.17 8.92 8.96
N PHE A 171 0.81 9.80 8.91
CA PHE A 171 1.78 9.89 7.82
C PHE A 171 2.80 8.75 7.88
N SER A 172 3.23 8.32 6.72
CA SER A 172 4.42 7.52 6.46
C SER A 172 4.98 7.93 5.10
N LEU A 173 6.21 7.58 4.78
CA LEU A 173 6.80 7.92 3.49
C LEU A 173 5.96 7.40 2.31
N SER A 174 5.31 6.23 2.47
CA SER A 174 4.37 5.67 1.47
C SER A 174 3.07 6.47 1.31
N SER A 175 2.84 7.52 2.09
CA SER A 175 1.74 8.46 1.87
C SER A 175 1.92 9.30 0.60
N VAL A 176 3.17 9.44 0.17
CA VAL A 176 3.56 10.21 -1.04
C VAL A 176 4.36 9.34 -2.00
N LEU A 177 5.41 8.65 -1.48
CA LEU A 177 6.23 7.76 -2.30
C LEU A 177 5.44 6.49 -2.63
N THR A 178 5.54 6.03 -3.86
CA THR A 178 4.84 4.84 -4.33
C THR A 178 5.51 3.57 -3.81
N ALA A 179 4.86 2.82 -2.93
CA ALA A 179 5.40 1.57 -2.39
C ALA A 179 5.62 0.49 -3.45
N ASN A 180 4.95 0.59 -4.60
CA ASN A 180 5.03 -0.33 -5.75
C ASN A 180 4.94 -1.81 -5.35
N SER A 181 4.04 -2.11 -4.44
CA SER A 181 3.74 -3.48 -4.01
C SER A 181 2.27 -3.80 -4.31
N PRO A 182 1.99 -4.86 -5.07
CA PRO A 182 0.62 -5.29 -5.33
C PRO A 182 -0.05 -5.88 -4.08
N TYR A 183 0.71 -6.07 -3.02
CA TYR A 183 0.26 -6.66 -1.75
C TYR A 183 0.04 -5.62 -0.65
N PHE A 184 0.22 -4.32 -0.95
CA PHE A 184 0.10 -3.21 0.01
C PHE A 184 -1.37 -2.84 0.26
N ASP A 185 -2.11 -3.77 0.83
CA ASP A 185 -3.51 -3.62 1.21
C ASP A 185 -3.81 -4.57 2.39
N ALA A 186 -4.03 -4.03 3.58
CA ALA A 186 -4.25 -4.81 4.80
C ALA A 186 -5.46 -5.75 4.72
N GLY A 187 -6.48 -5.42 3.92
CA GLY A 187 -7.68 -6.24 3.74
C GLY A 187 -7.57 -7.27 2.61
N ARG A 188 -6.77 -7.01 1.59
CA ARG A 188 -6.75 -7.82 0.34
C ARG A 188 -5.35 -8.25 -0.11
N GLY A 189 -4.30 -7.68 0.47
CA GLY A 189 -2.90 -7.97 0.15
C GLY A 189 -2.28 -9.02 1.06
N ALA A 190 -0.99 -8.83 1.36
CA ALA A 190 -0.23 -9.71 2.22
C ALA A 190 -0.86 -9.88 3.60
N ILE A 191 -0.61 -11.01 4.23
CA ILE A 191 -1.08 -11.32 5.58
C ILE A 191 -0.12 -10.74 6.61
N SER A 192 1.19 -10.89 6.37
CA SER A 192 2.21 -10.38 7.25
C SER A 192 2.49 -8.90 7.00
N ARG A 193 2.89 -8.19 8.05
CA ARG A 193 3.34 -6.80 7.97
C ARG A 193 4.60 -6.64 7.12
N PHE A 194 5.49 -7.64 7.15
CA PHE A 194 6.73 -7.64 6.38
C PHE A 194 6.45 -7.64 4.87
N ALA A 195 5.59 -8.54 4.40
CA ALA A 195 5.38 -8.76 2.98
C ALA A 195 4.49 -7.70 2.28
N GLU A 196 3.85 -6.79 3.02
CA GLU A 196 3.03 -5.72 2.44
C GLU A 196 3.84 -4.82 1.51
N ALA A 197 4.97 -4.31 1.97
CA ALA A 197 5.83 -3.37 1.26
C ALA A 197 7.19 -3.26 1.95
N SER A 198 8.19 -2.75 1.21
CA SER A 198 9.54 -2.52 1.72
C SER A 198 9.54 -1.77 3.07
N PRO A 199 10.34 -2.25 4.05
CA PRO A 199 10.57 -1.57 5.33
C PRO A 199 11.00 -0.11 5.20
N ALA A 200 11.69 0.24 4.12
CA ALA A 200 12.14 1.60 3.83
C ALA A 200 11.01 2.65 3.92
N PHE A 201 9.80 2.29 3.52
CA PHE A 201 8.65 3.21 3.59
C PHE A 201 8.02 3.33 4.99
N LYS A 202 8.41 2.46 5.92
CA LYS A 202 7.92 2.41 7.31
C LYS A 202 8.89 3.07 8.30
N LEU A 203 10.06 3.55 7.82
CA LEU A 203 11.14 4.10 8.60
C LEU A 203 10.67 5.25 9.51
N GLY A 204 11.12 5.23 10.77
CA GLY A 204 10.94 6.30 11.75
C GLY A 204 9.57 6.35 12.43
N ARG A 205 8.59 5.52 12.08
CA ARG A 205 7.22 5.57 12.63
C ARG A 205 6.66 6.99 12.69
N LEU A 206 6.68 7.66 11.54
CA LEU A 206 6.25 9.05 11.40
C LEU A 206 4.74 9.19 11.65
N ASP A 207 4.31 10.34 12.14
CA ASP A 207 2.89 10.62 12.39
C ASP A 207 2.35 11.78 11.54
N ALA A 208 3.19 12.73 11.16
CA ALA A 208 2.79 13.85 10.31
C ALA A 208 3.85 14.17 9.26
N GLY A 209 3.40 14.71 8.14
CA GLY A 209 4.30 15.09 7.05
C GLY A 209 3.57 15.54 5.80
N GLY A 210 4.33 15.62 4.72
CA GLY A 210 3.81 16.01 3.41
C GLY A 210 4.81 15.72 2.32
N GLY A 211 4.46 16.14 1.11
CA GLY A 211 5.35 15.97 -0.02
C GLY A 211 4.69 16.31 -1.34
N PHE A 212 5.36 15.97 -2.41
CA PHE A 212 4.89 16.23 -3.76
C PHE A 212 4.99 14.99 -4.63
N ASP A 213 4.17 14.98 -5.67
CA ASP A 213 4.16 13.99 -6.75
C ASP A 213 4.14 14.74 -8.08
N TRP A 214 5.22 14.63 -8.83
CA TRP A 214 5.40 15.30 -10.11
C TRP A 214 5.49 14.28 -11.25
N LEU A 215 4.47 14.28 -12.12
CA LEU A 215 4.45 13.53 -13.35
C LEU A 215 5.26 14.29 -14.42
N ILE A 216 6.56 14.01 -14.53
CA ILE A 216 7.48 14.65 -15.48
C ILE A 216 7.04 14.29 -16.91
N SER A 217 6.72 13.01 -17.14
CA SER A 217 6.14 12.49 -18.37
C SER A 217 5.16 11.36 -18.05
N ASP A 218 4.46 10.83 -19.03
CA ASP A 218 3.51 9.72 -18.84
C ASP A 218 4.17 8.42 -18.32
N THR A 219 5.50 8.35 -18.38
CA THR A 219 6.32 7.20 -17.96
C THR A 219 7.27 7.50 -16.82
N VAL A 220 7.44 8.77 -16.43
CA VAL A 220 8.42 9.21 -15.43
C VAL A 220 7.75 10.09 -14.39
N ARG A 221 7.90 9.72 -13.13
CA ARG A 221 7.34 10.42 -11.99
C ARG A 221 8.43 10.64 -10.94
N LEU A 222 8.55 11.86 -10.44
CA LEU A 222 9.41 12.24 -9.33
C LEU A 222 8.55 12.52 -8.12
N GLN A 223 8.86 11.89 -7.00
CA GLN A 223 8.14 12.05 -5.74
C GLN A 223 9.11 12.47 -4.64
N GLY A 224 8.67 13.36 -3.76
CA GLY A 224 9.44 13.77 -2.59
C GLY A 224 8.53 13.80 -1.36
N ALA A 225 9.02 13.28 -0.25
CA ALA A 225 8.27 13.19 1.00
C ALA A 225 9.15 13.60 2.19
N TYR A 226 8.56 14.28 3.15
CA TYR A 226 9.16 14.59 4.45
C TYR A 226 8.13 14.35 5.55
N GLY A 227 8.55 13.71 6.63
CA GLY A 227 7.68 13.51 7.78
C GLY A 227 8.47 13.43 9.08
N VAL A 228 7.75 13.57 10.18
CA VAL A 228 8.31 13.60 11.53
C VAL A 228 7.41 12.85 12.50
N ARG A 229 7.95 12.52 13.66
CA ARG A 229 7.22 12.02 14.83
C ARG A 229 6.93 13.17 15.80
N ASN A 230 5.82 13.10 16.52
CA ASN A 230 5.43 14.12 17.51
C ASN A 230 5.33 15.55 16.93
N ALA A 231 4.85 15.68 15.68
CA ALA A 231 4.73 16.97 15.00
C ALA A 231 3.82 17.98 15.73
N ASN A 232 2.86 17.48 16.50
CA ASN A 232 1.85 18.26 17.22
C ASN A 232 2.33 18.78 18.58
N ARG A 233 3.59 18.55 18.96
CA ARG A 233 4.15 18.96 20.23
C ARG A 233 5.18 20.08 20.02
N SER A 234 5.16 21.09 20.86
CA SER A 234 6.03 22.27 20.77
C SER A 234 7.29 22.19 21.64
N GLN A 235 7.54 21.04 22.25
CA GLN A 235 8.68 20.83 23.16
C GLN A 235 9.97 20.61 22.35
N GLU A 236 11.13 20.76 23.02
CA GLU A 236 12.43 20.43 22.43
C GLU A 236 12.48 18.95 21.96
N GLY A 237 13.10 18.69 20.83
CA GLY A 237 13.12 17.37 20.21
C GLY A 237 11.80 16.94 19.57
N GLN A 238 10.84 17.87 19.41
CA GLN A 238 9.50 17.59 18.86
C GLN A 238 9.09 18.71 17.87
N GLY A 239 7.92 18.55 17.25
CA GLY A 239 7.45 19.51 16.26
C GLY A 239 7.96 19.22 14.85
N LEU A 240 7.67 20.10 13.89
CA LEU A 240 7.81 19.81 12.47
C LEU A 240 9.27 19.81 11.98
N PHE A 241 10.17 20.60 12.56
CA PHE A 241 11.53 20.78 12.03
C PHE A 241 12.65 20.31 12.97
N ASN A 242 12.37 20.13 14.25
CA ASN A 242 13.36 19.72 15.26
C ASN A 242 12.97 18.41 15.95
N SER A 243 12.20 17.57 15.27
CA SER A 243 11.77 16.29 15.83
C SER A 243 12.95 15.36 16.05
N ASP A 244 12.92 14.64 17.15
CA ASP A 244 13.82 13.53 17.48
C ASP A 244 13.73 12.36 16.50
N HIS A 245 12.70 12.32 15.65
CA HIS A 245 12.56 11.37 14.56
C HIS A 245 12.00 12.09 13.32
N SER A 246 12.78 12.08 12.26
CA SER A 246 12.37 12.64 10.97
C SER A 246 12.89 11.76 9.83
N ALA A 247 12.18 11.77 8.71
CA ALA A 247 12.64 11.12 7.50
C ALA A 247 12.25 11.94 6.26
N PHE A 248 13.19 12.03 5.33
CA PHE A 248 13.02 12.58 4.00
C PHE A 248 13.27 11.47 2.97
N GLY A 249 12.47 11.42 1.92
CA GLY A 249 12.64 10.49 0.82
C GLY A 249 12.40 11.14 -0.54
N VAL A 250 13.20 10.73 -1.51
CA VAL A 250 12.97 11.05 -2.94
C VAL A 250 12.89 9.75 -3.72
N GLN A 251 11.94 9.65 -4.62
CA GLN A 251 11.73 8.48 -5.47
C GLN A 251 11.61 8.89 -6.93
N LEU A 252 12.36 8.23 -7.78
CA LEU A 252 12.11 8.20 -9.21
C LEU A 252 11.31 6.94 -9.53
N PHE A 253 10.08 7.13 -10.00
CA PHE A 253 9.16 6.04 -10.34
C PHE A 253 8.92 6.02 -11.84
N LEU A 254 9.12 4.86 -12.46
CA LEU A 254 9.19 4.68 -13.90
C LEU A 254 8.19 3.62 -14.37
N LYS A 255 7.65 3.86 -15.57
CA LYS A 255 6.84 2.90 -16.32
C LYS A 255 7.48 2.65 -17.70
N PRO A 256 8.60 1.89 -17.77
CA PRO A 256 9.34 1.68 -19.03
C PRO A 256 8.54 0.90 -20.06
N ALA A 257 7.55 0.12 -19.63
CA ALA A 257 6.62 -0.60 -20.49
C ALA A 257 5.21 -0.64 -19.85
N PRO A 258 4.14 -0.91 -20.60
CA PRO A 258 2.78 -1.01 -20.04
C PRO A 258 2.64 -2.08 -18.95
N THR A 259 3.50 -3.10 -18.97
CA THR A 259 3.51 -4.24 -18.04
C THR A 259 4.52 -4.10 -16.90
N VAL A 260 5.36 -3.03 -16.89
CA VAL A 260 6.47 -2.88 -15.94
C VAL A 260 6.35 -1.56 -15.19
N LEU A 261 6.37 -1.64 -13.86
CA LEU A 261 6.50 -0.51 -12.96
C LEU A 261 7.76 -0.70 -12.11
N THR A 262 8.59 0.30 -11.98
CA THR A 262 9.81 0.23 -11.17
C THR A 262 10.07 1.57 -10.48
N GLY A 263 10.74 1.53 -9.34
CA GLY A 263 11.07 2.73 -8.58
C GLY A 263 12.40 2.58 -7.87
N ILE A 264 13.16 3.66 -7.83
CA ILE A 264 14.37 3.78 -7.01
C ILE A 264 14.17 4.94 -6.06
N SER A 265 14.40 4.72 -4.79
CA SER A 265 14.23 5.73 -3.72
C SER A 265 15.54 5.92 -2.97
N TYR A 266 15.87 7.16 -2.65
CA TYR A 266 16.86 7.53 -1.65
C TYR A 266 16.14 8.07 -0.41
N LEU A 267 16.60 7.65 0.75
CA LEU A 267 16.05 8.02 2.05
C LEU A 267 17.13 8.63 2.93
N ASN A 268 16.77 9.61 3.71
CA ASN A 268 17.62 10.19 4.75
C ASN A 268 16.74 10.43 5.98
N ALA A 269 17.12 9.84 7.10
CA ALA A 269 16.38 9.98 8.33
C ALA A 269 17.30 10.32 9.51
N TYR A 270 16.70 10.95 10.52
CA TYR A 270 17.29 11.15 11.82
C TYR A 270 16.47 10.41 12.87
N SER A 271 17.14 9.70 13.74
CA SER A 271 16.56 8.99 14.89
C SER A 271 17.30 9.34 16.15
N GLY A 272 16.63 9.97 17.12
CA GLY A 272 17.22 10.40 18.39
C GLY A 272 17.64 9.27 19.32
N ASN A 273 17.24 8.05 19.02
CA ASN A 273 17.63 6.83 19.75
C ASN A 273 18.24 5.74 18.86
N GLY A 274 18.53 6.05 17.59
CA GLY A 274 19.11 5.15 16.62
C GLY A 274 18.20 4.04 16.10
N ARG A 275 16.92 4.03 16.46
CA ARG A 275 15.97 2.99 16.02
C ARG A 275 15.44 3.27 14.63
N LEU A 276 15.28 2.22 13.84
CA LEU A 276 14.62 2.28 12.54
C LEU A 276 13.09 2.34 12.69
N ASP A 277 12.54 1.69 13.74
CA ASP A 277 11.10 1.64 14.04
C ASP A 277 10.23 1.16 12.88
N THR A 278 10.72 0.20 12.08
CA THR A 278 9.99 -0.36 10.93
C THR A 278 9.01 -1.46 11.33
N PHE A 279 9.30 -2.17 12.42
CA PHE A 279 8.54 -3.31 12.93
C PHE A 279 8.40 -4.44 11.90
N THR A 280 9.49 -4.79 11.21
CA THR A 280 9.48 -5.80 10.13
C THR A 280 10.70 -6.71 10.12
N GLY A 281 11.59 -6.64 11.10
CA GLY A 281 12.82 -7.43 11.15
C GLY A 281 13.13 -7.93 12.54
N SER A 282 14.39 -8.32 12.77
CA SER A 282 14.88 -8.62 14.11
C SER A 282 14.88 -7.37 14.99
N PHE A 283 14.82 -7.56 16.31
CA PHE A 283 14.99 -6.44 17.24
C PHE A 283 16.38 -5.80 17.10
N LEU A 284 17.38 -6.60 16.75
CA LEU A 284 18.71 -6.10 16.47
C LEU A 284 18.74 -5.22 15.23
N ALA A 285 18.12 -5.66 14.14
CA ALA A 285 18.05 -4.92 12.88
C ALA A 285 17.21 -3.64 12.99
N ASP A 286 16.22 -3.58 13.87
CA ASP A 286 15.46 -2.36 14.14
C ASP A 286 16.26 -1.34 14.98
N THR A 287 17.54 -1.65 15.24
CA THR A 287 18.52 -0.85 15.97
C THR A 287 18.16 -0.57 17.42
N ASN A 288 17.22 -1.34 17.97
CA ASN A 288 16.68 -1.13 19.28
C ASN A 288 17.69 -1.35 20.40
N SER A 289 18.58 -2.32 20.23
CA SER A 289 19.45 -2.81 21.30
C SER A 289 20.91 -2.38 21.16
N PHE A 290 21.36 -1.93 20.00
CA PHE A 290 22.79 -1.65 19.82
C PHE A 290 23.12 -0.18 19.57
N MET A 291 22.24 0.61 18.97
CA MET A 291 22.54 2.03 18.76
C MET A 291 22.31 2.81 20.05
N ASN A 292 21.08 2.89 20.52
CA ASN A 292 20.63 3.55 21.74
C ASN A 292 21.22 4.99 21.94
N GLU A 293 21.50 5.65 20.84
CA GLU A 293 22.03 7.01 20.74
C GLU A 293 21.56 7.65 19.43
N PRO A 294 21.64 8.97 19.28
CA PRO A 294 21.22 9.63 18.06
C PRO A 294 21.98 9.10 16.83
N ALA A 295 21.25 8.82 15.77
CA ALA A 295 21.84 8.29 14.54
C ALA A 295 21.25 8.95 13.28
N ARG A 296 22.08 9.05 12.25
CA ARG A 296 21.67 9.35 10.87
C ARG A 296 21.50 8.03 10.12
N ILE A 297 20.40 7.93 9.40
CA ILE A 297 20.07 6.73 8.64
C ILE A 297 19.93 7.14 7.19
N GLN A 298 20.78 6.59 6.33
CA GLN A 298 20.66 6.73 4.89
C GLN A 298 20.15 5.43 4.30
N GLY A 299 19.37 5.50 3.23
CA GLY A 299 18.80 4.30 2.64
C GLY A 299 18.65 4.38 1.12
N VAL A 300 18.80 3.24 0.49
CA VAL A 300 18.45 3.03 -0.91
C VAL A 300 17.44 1.90 -0.98
N ASN A 301 16.37 2.13 -1.74
CA ASN A 301 15.35 1.12 -1.95
C ASN A 301 15.00 1.05 -3.44
N ALA A 302 14.90 -0.17 -3.96
CA ALA A 302 14.47 -0.43 -5.33
C ALA A 302 13.25 -1.34 -5.34
N THR A 303 12.34 -1.10 -6.27
CA THR A 303 11.10 -1.87 -6.41
C THR A 303 10.85 -2.20 -7.88
N LEU A 304 10.28 -3.37 -8.13
CA LEU A 304 9.85 -3.79 -9.47
C LEU A 304 8.53 -4.54 -9.35
N GLN A 305 7.61 -4.19 -10.22
CA GLN A 305 6.40 -4.96 -10.50
C GLN A 305 6.33 -5.21 -12.01
N TRP A 306 6.25 -6.47 -12.39
CA TRP A 306 6.23 -6.90 -13.78
C TRP A 306 5.09 -7.88 -14.03
N ARG A 307 4.12 -7.48 -14.82
CA ARG A 307 3.09 -8.38 -15.35
C ARG A 307 3.71 -9.20 -16.49
N VAL A 308 4.14 -10.43 -16.14
CA VAL A 308 4.85 -11.35 -17.05
C VAL A 308 3.92 -11.84 -18.18
N VAL A 309 2.69 -12.20 -17.81
CA VAL A 309 1.55 -12.49 -18.67
C VAL A 309 0.30 -11.89 -18.04
N ASP A 310 -0.84 -11.91 -18.71
CA ASP A 310 -2.04 -11.17 -18.29
C ASP A 310 -2.48 -11.43 -16.84
N ASN A 311 -2.33 -12.65 -16.36
CA ASN A 311 -2.75 -13.07 -15.02
C ASN A 311 -1.59 -13.41 -14.07
N VAL A 312 -0.31 -13.31 -14.50
CA VAL A 312 0.85 -13.55 -13.65
C VAL A 312 1.65 -12.29 -13.47
N THR A 313 1.81 -11.87 -12.20
CA THR A 313 2.64 -10.73 -11.85
C THR A 313 3.78 -11.17 -10.95
N PHE A 314 4.98 -10.86 -11.36
CA PHE A 314 6.19 -10.90 -10.53
C PHE A 314 6.39 -9.53 -9.89
N SER A 315 6.76 -9.51 -8.62
CA SER A 315 7.09 -8.29 -7.89
C SER A 315 8.29 -8.53 -6.99
N THR A 316 9.08 -7.51 -6.80
CA THR A 316 10.23 -7.57 -5.89
C THR A 316 10.56 -6.18 -5.35
N TRP A 317 11.15 -6.17 -4.19
CA TRP A 317 11.82 -4.99 -3.64
C TRP A 317 13.06 -5.41 -2.86
N GLY A 318 14.01 -4.48 -2.77
CA GLY A 318 15.19 -4.61 -1.94
C GLY A 318 15.57 -3.27 -1.32
N THR A 319 16.01 -3.29 -0.07
CA THR A 319 16.42 -2.10 0.67
C THR A 319 17.74 -2.32 1.39
N TRP A 320 18.56 -1.29 1.43
CA TRP A 320 19.78 -1.16 2.20
C TRP A 320 19.69 0.11 3.04
N LEU A 321 19.89 -0.02 4.34
CA LEU A 321 19.88 1.10 5.27
C LEU A 321 21.25 1.15 5.97
N PHE A 322 21.83 2.32 6.01
CA PHE A 322 23.12 2.64 6.64
C PHE A 322 22.84 3.56 7.81
N SER A 323 23.07 3.09 9.02
CA SER A 323 22.87 3.83 10.27
C SER A 323 24.22 4.18 10.87
N ASP A 324 24.47 5.46 11.05
CA ASP A 324 25.69 6.00 11.65
C ASP A 324 25.31 6.78 12.91
N ALA A 325 25.88 6.40 14.06
CA ALA A 325 25.73 7.13 15.32
C ALA A 325 26.35 8.52 15.18
N ILE A 326 25.81 9.49 15.94
CA ILE A 326 26.33 10.88 15.91
C ILE A 326 27.41 11.07 16.95
N ASP A 327 27.25 10.43 18.10
CA ASP A 327 28.08 10.66 19.29
C ASP A 327 29.16 9.59 19.47
N SER A 328 29.21 8.59 18.61
CA SER A 328 30.21 7.50 18.64
C SER A 328 30.55 6.99 17.24
N ASP A 329 31.52 6.08 17.13
CA ASP A 329 31.91 5.41 15.89
C ASP A 329 31.02 4.18 15.56
N ARG A 330 29.86 4.03 16.22
CA ARG A 330 28.93 2.94 15.94
C ARG A 330 28.26 3.11 14.60
N SER A 331 28.24 2.04 13.86
CA SER A 331 27.49 2.01 12.58
C SER A 331 26.87 0.64 12.35
N ALA A 332 25.82 0.61 11.57
CA ALA A 332 25.16 -0.62 11.15
C ALA A 332 24.67 -0.53 9.70
N THR A 333 24.84 -1.61 8.96
CA THR A 333 24.20 -1.81 7.67
C THR A 333 23.12 -2.87 7.82
N THR A 334 21.89 -2.51 7.48
CA THR A 334 20.76 -3.44 7.48
C THR A 334 20.22 -3.62 6.08
N THR A 335 19.82 -4.86 5.77
CA THR A 335 19.26 -5.22 4.46
C THR A 335 17.95 -5.94 4.59
N SER A 336 17.12 -5.85 3.57
CA SER A 336 15.89 -6.63 3.45
C SER A 336 15.47 -6.73 2.00
N TYR A 337 14.85 -7.84 1.61
CA TYR A 337 14.32 -8.04 0.27
C TYR A 337 13.12 -8.98 0.26
N LEU A 338 12.33 -8.91 -0.80
CA LEU A 338 11.21 -9.80 -1.03
C LEU A 338 11.02 -10.04 -2.53
N PHE A 339 10.68 -11.28 -2.85
CA PHE A 339 10.19 -11.72 -4.16
C PHE A 339 8.76 -12.20 -4.02
N GLY A 340 7.90 -11.78 -4.91
CA GLY A 340 6.50 -12.17 -4.95
C GLY A 340 6.08 -12.63 -6.34
N LEU A 341 5.32 -13.71 -6.37
CA LEU A 341 4.65 -14.20 -7.56
C LEU A 341 3.17 -14.30 -7.28
N SER A 342 2.35 -13.63 -8.07
CA SER A 342 0.90 -13.69 -7.94
C SER A 342 0.24 -14.14 -9.23
N TYR A 343 -0.83 -14.89 -9.08
CA TYR A 343 -1.66 -15.39 -10.16
C TYR A 343 -3.10 -14.93 -9.94
N ALA A 344 -3.58 -14.07 -10.83
CA ALA A 344 -4.95 -13.57 -10.82
C ALA A 344 -5.89 -14.55 -11.52
N ASP A 345 -7.13 -14.56 -11.07
CA ASP A 345 -8.22 -15.36 -11.62
C ASP A 345 -7.94 -16.88 -11.71
N PRO A 346 -7.35 -17.48 -10.64
CA PRO A 346 -7.13 -18.91 -10.61
C PRO A 346 -8.47 -19.65 -10.76
N PHE A 347 -8.43 -20.81 -11.43
CA PHE A 347 -9.62 -21.60 -11.69
C PHE A 347 -10.72 -20.86 -12.47
N GLN A 348 -10.37 -19.83 -13.27
CA GLN A 348 -11.29 -18.98 -14.03
C GLN A 348 -12.31 -18.23 -13.15
N ARG A 349 -11.94 -17.97 -11.90
CA ARG A 349 -12.75 -17.20 -10.96
C ARG A 349 -12.27 -15.73 -10.95
N GLU A 350 -13.02 -14.88 -11.61
CA GLU A 350 -12.71 -13.45 -11.76
C GLU A 350 -12.59 -12.74 -10.40
N GLY A 351 -11.47 -12.06 -10.20
CA GLY A 351 -11.17 -11.28 -9.01
C GLY A 351 -10.54 -12.06 -7.85
N ASP A 352 -10.35 -13.38 -8.01
CA ASP A 352 -9.55 -14.17 -7.08
C ASP A 352 -8.05 -13.88 -7.28
N LEU A 353 -7.24 -14.16 -6.27
CA LEU A 353 -5.79 -13.99 -6.32
C LEU A 353 -5.10 -15.03 -5.45
N VAL A 354 -4.13 -15.72 -5.99
CA VAL A 354 -3.15 -16.47 -5.19
C VAL A 354 -1.81 -15.76 -5.24
N ALA A 355 -1.07 -15.72 -4.13
CA ALA A 355 0.26 -15.14 -4.09
C ALA A 355 1.19 -15.95 -3.21
N LEU A 356 2.40 -16.18 -3.70
CA LEU A 356 3.54 -16.72 -2.96
C LEU A 356 4.59 -15.62 -2.81
N LEU A 357 4.98 -15.33 -1.57
CA LEU A 357 5.94 -14.30 -1.21
C LEU A 357 7.09 -14.94 -0.44
N VAL A 358 8.31 -14.62 -0.85
CA VAL A 358 9.53 -15.15 -0.20
C VAL A 358 10.51 -14.01 -0.03
N GLY A 359 11.05 -13.82 1.17
CA GLY A 359 11.98 -12.72 1.41
C GLY A 359 12.71 -12.84 2.73
N GLN A 360 13.66 -11.94 2.91
CA GLN A 360 14.43 -11.77 4.12
C GLN A 360 13.91 -10.54 4.87
N PRO A 361 13.37 -10.69 6.09
CA PRO A 361 13.12 -9.58 7.00
C PRO A 361 14.37 -8.74 7.24
N LEU A 362 14.22 -7.54 7.79
CA LEU A 362 15.35 -6.66 8.09
C LEU A 362 16.39 -7.38 8.95
N ARG A 363 17.65 -7.34 8.48
CA ARG A 363 18.81 -8.01 9.04
C ARG A 363 19.99 -7.06 9.14
N VAL A 364 20.72 -7.08 10.25
CA VAL A 364 22.04 -6.46 10.39
C VAL A 364 23.08 -7.34 9.72
N VAL A 365 23.66 -6.85 8.62
CA VAL A 365 24.66 -7.62 7.84
C VAL A 365 26.09 -7.21 8.09
N SER A 366 26.30 -6.01 8.64
CA SER A 366 27.61 -5.52 9.06
C SER A 366 27.46 -4.32 9.98
N GLY A 367 28.48 -4.06 10.81
CA GLY A 367 28.52 -2.87 11.65
C GLY A 367 29.82 -2.75 12.43
N THR A 368 29.99 -1.58 13.06
CA THR A 368 31.15 -1.26 13.90
C THR A 368 30.66 -0.86 15.28
N GLY A 369 31.36 -1.31 16.34
CA GLY A 369 31.04 -0.95 17.71
C GLY A 369 29.68 -1.45 18.22
N LEU A 370 29.11 -2.47 17.58
CA LEU A 370 27.82 -3.02 17.96
C LEU A 370 27.95 -3.89 19.21
N PRO A 371 27.22 -3.58 20.30
CA PRO A 371 27.38 -4.30 21.58
C PRO A 371 26.93 -5.77 21.53
N PHE A 372 26.03 -6.11 20.58
CA PHE A 372 25.50 -7.46 20.37
C PHE A 372 25.95 -8.11 19.05
N GLY A 373 26.86 -7.45 18.30
CA GLY A 373 27.31 -7.93 17.01
C GLY A 373 26.29 -7.77 15.88
N GLU A 374 26.43 -8.57 14.86
CA GLU A 374 25.55 -8.67 13.71
C GLU A 374 24.51 -9.78 13.94
N ASP A 375 23.47 -9.82 13.12
CA ASP A 375 22.57 -10.99 13.08
C ASP A 375 23.34 -12.21 12.54
N GLU A 376 23.46 -13.26 13.35
CA GLU A 376 24.34 -14.39 13.06
C GLU A 376 23.88 -15.21 11.84
N ASP A 377 22.55 -15.44 11.76
CA ASP A 377 21.94 -16.26 10.71
C ASP A 377 21.04 -15.44 9.78
N THR A 378 20.25 -16.15 8.99
CA THR A 378 19.30 -15.53 8.06
C THR A 378 17.89 -16.09 8.28
N SER A 379 16.95 -15.23 8.63
CA SER A 379 15.54 -15.56 8.60
C SER A 379 15.05 -15.58 7.16
N LEU A 380 14.26 -16.58 6.83
CA LEU A 380 13.49 -16.61 5.57
C LEU A 380 12.01 -16.57 5.89
N HIS A 381 11.33 -15.56 5.35
CA HIS A 381 9.89 -15.41 5.38
C HIS A 381 9.29 -16.02 4.13
N ILE A 382 8.36 -16.96 4.29
CA ILE A 382 7.61 -17.59 3.21
C ILE A 382 6.14 -17.41 3.50
N GLU A 383 5.40 -16.74 2.63
CA GLU A 383 3.98 -16.49 2.79
C GLU A 383 3.21 -16.97 1.58
N LEU A 384 2.10 -17.67 1.82
CA LEU A 384 1.13 -18.09 0.81
C LEU A 384 -0.25 -17.67 1.24
N PHE A 385 -0.97 -16.97 0.38
CA PHE A 385 -2.38 -16.67 0.61
C PHE A 385 -3.22 -16.83 -0.67
N TYR A 386 -4.49 -17.13 -0.47
CA TYR A 386 -5.50 -17.17 -1.52
C TYR A 386 -6.63 -16.20 -1.16
N ARG A 387 -6.83 -15.17 -1.96
CA ARG A 387 -7.95 -14.25 -1.84
C ARG A 387 -9.11 -14.73 -2.70
N LEU A 388 -10.14 -15.25 -2.05
CA LEU A 388 -11.40 -15.65 -2.65
C LEU A 388 -12.33 -14.43 -2.70
N ARG A 389 -12.69 -13.94 -3.89
CA ARG A 389 -13.69 -12.89 -4.06
C ARG A 389 -15.08 -13.52 -4.05
N LEU A 390 -15.88 -13.19 -3.03
CA LEU A 390 -17.28 -13.59 -2.96
C LEU A 390 -18.19 -12.60 -3.69
N SER A 391 -17.85 -11.31 -3.63
CA SER A 391 -18.52 -10.21 -4.34
C SER A 391 -17.54 -9.03 -4.46
N ASP A 392 -17.98 -7.93 -5.09
CA ASP A 392 -17.19 -6.68 -5.14
C ASP A 392 -16.85 -6.14 -3.77
N ARG A 393 -17.66 -6.46 -2.77
CA ARG A 393 -17.59 -5.94 -1.42
C ARG A 393 -17.06 -6.92 -0.39
N ILE A 394 -17.02 -8.22 -0.69
CA ILE A 394 -16.66 -9.27 0.27
C ILE A 394 -15.60 -10.17 -0.31
N SER A 395 -14.51 -10.35 0.42
CA SER A 395 -13.49 -11.36 0.13
C SER A 395 -13.12 -12.15 1.39
N ILE A 396 -12.78 -13.42 1.20
CA ILE A 396 -12.20 -14.28 2.24
C ILE A 396 -10.78 -14.62 1.80
N THR A 397 -9.84 -14.49 2.72
CA THR A 397 -8.41 -14.74 2.44
C THR A 397 -7.86 -15.71 3.48
N PRO A 398 -7.92 -17.04 3.26
CA PRO A 398 -7.08 -17.96 3.97
C PRO A 398 -5.62 -17.75 3.57
N GLY A 399 -4.71 -17.91 4.53
CA GLY A 399 -3.29 -17.85 4.26
C GLY A 399 -2.44 -18.19 5.47
N VAL A 400 -1.17 -18.42 5.19
CA VAL A 400 -0.17 -18.81 6.17
C VAL A 400 1.17 -18.18 5.81
N PHE A 401 1.92 -17.80 6.82
CA PHE A 401 3.34 -17.54 6.64
C PHE A 401 4.18 -18.29 7.67
N VAL A 402 5.40 -18.58 7.25
CA VAL A 402 6.44 -19.25 8.05
C VAL A 402 7.67 -18.34 8.06
N VAL A 403 8.27 -18.17 9.21
CA VAL A 403 9.59 -17.53 9.33
C VAL A 403 10.55 -18.55 9.94
N THR A 404 11.57 -18.93 9.16
CA THR A 404 12.66 -19.77 9.67
C THR A 404 13.68 -18.91 10.39
N ASN A 405 14.35 -19.45 11.41
CA ASN A 405 15.37 -18.74 12.18
C ASN A 405 14.90 -17.33 12.63
N PRO A 406 13.74 -17.20 13.32
CA PRO A 406 13.23 -15.90 13.76
C PRO A 406 14.31 -15.12 14.51
N GLU A 407 14.30 -13.79 14.40
CA GLU A 407 15.35 -12.91 14.94
C GLU A 407 16.74 -13.19 14.34
N HIS A 408 16.80 -13.80 13.14
CA HIS A 408 18.04 -14.22 12.46
C HIS A 408 18.94 -15.08 13.34
N ASN A 409 18.34 -15.98 14.11
CA ASN A 409 19.04 -16.92 14.97
C ASN A 409 18.56 -18.36 14.70
N ALA A 410 19.47 -19.24 14.29
CA ALA A 410 19.16 -20.64 13.96
C ALA A 410 18.71 -21.48 15.18
N ASP A 411 19.03 -21.04 16.39
CA ASP A 411 18.57 -21.71 17.60
C ASP A 411 17.07 -21.46 17.89
N ASN A 412 16.50 -20.44 17.27
CA ASN A 412 15.08 -20.14 17.42
C ASN A 412 14.24 -21.05 16.50
N PRO A 413 13.24 -21.73 17.05
CA PRO A 413 12.35 -22.56 16.25
C PRO A 413 11.57 -21.73 15.24
N ALA A 414 11.29 -22.32 14.08
CA ALA A 414 10.49 -21.64 13.06
C ALA A 414 9.10 -21.27 13.62
N LEU A 415 8.69 -20.04 13.37
CA LEU A 415 7.34 -19.59 13.69
C LEU A 415 6.42 -19.74 12.47
N VAL A 416 5.17 -20.13 12.75
CA VAL A 416 4.12 -20.28 11.73
C VAL A 416 2.91 -19.48 12.19
N VAL A 417 2.36 -18.64 11.31
CA VAL A 417 1.12 -17.93 11.59
C VAL A 417 0.12 -18.20 10.47
N GLY A 418 -1.01 -18.78 10.83
CA GLY A 418 -2.15 -19.00 9.94
C GLY A 418 -3.28 -18.03 10.21
N THR A 419 -4.00 -17.62 9.18
CA THR A 419 -5.17 -16.75 9.31
C THR A 419 -6.24 -17.07 8.27
N ILE A 420 -7.49 -16.84 8.65
CA ILE A 420 -8.62 -16.70 7.73
C ILE A 420 -9.16 -15.28 7.94
N ARG A 421 -8.91 -14.42 6.98
CA ARG A 421 -9.29 -13.00 6.99
C ARG A 421 -10.49 -12.80 6.08
N THR A 422 -11.58 -12.24 6.62
CA THR A 422 -12.74 -11.79 5.85
C THR A 422 -12.74 -10.27 5.80
N THR A 423 -12.84 -9.71 4.61
CA THR A 423 -12.83 -8.26 4.37
C THR A 423 -14.15 -7.83 3.77
N PHE A 424 -14.80 -6.87 4.41
CA PHE A 424 -16.01 -6.20 3.94
C PHE A 424 -15.66 -4.78 3.52
N ARG A 425 -16.13 -4.34 2.34
CA ARG A 425 -16.01 -2.96 1.85
C ARG A 425 -17.39 -2.39 1.52
N PHE A 426 -17.62 -1.16 1.87
CA PHE A 426 -18.91 -0.48 1.69
C PHE A 426 -18.75 1.00 1.39
#